data_2b9fb02b59365a4c0d7d716f6af74c22
#
_entry.id   2b9fb02b59365a4c0d7d716f6af74c22
#
_cell.length_a   1.000
_cell.length_b   1.000
_cell.length_c   1.000
_cell.angle_alpha   90.00
_cell.angle_beta   90.00
_cell.angle_gamma   90.00
#
_symmetry.space_group_name_H-M   'P 1'
#
loop_
_entity.id
_entity.type
_entity.pdbx_description
1 polymer ?
#
loop_
_entity_poly.entity_id
_entity_poly.type
_entity_poly.pdbx_seq_one_letter_code
_entity_poly.pdbx_strand_id
1 'polypeptide(L)'
;AKKVCNVAAGSALLADEPRVAAILEAVVRAVDVPVTLKIRTGPSPTQRNAVRIARIAEAAGIAALAVHGRTRACAFTGEVEYATIAEVKRSVGLPVFANGDIDSPARARHVLDATGADGLMVGRAAQGRPWIFREIAHFLATGERLPPPEVAEIRGLVVAHLHDHYAFH
;
A
#
# COMPACT_ATOMS: atom_id res chain seq x y z
N ALA A 1 -6.36 12.72 -4.37
CA ALA A 1 -7.43 13.45 -5.04
C ALA A 1 -6.82 14.49 -6.01
N LYS A 2 -7.49 14.76 -7.15
CA LYS A 2 -7.00 15.73 -8.16
C LYS A 2 -6.74 17.11 -7.55
N LYS A 3 -7.60 17.59 -6.64
CA LYS A 3 -7.43 18.87 -5.94
C LYS A 3 -6.11 18.94 -5.14
N VAL A 4 -5.77 17.89 -4.43
CA VAL A 4 -4.54 17.81 -3.62
C VAL A 4 -3.29 17.79 -4.50
N CYS A 5 -3.29 16.99 -5.58
CA CYS A 5 -2.15 16.90 -6.49
C CYS A 5 -1.91 18.18 -7.31
N ASN A 6 -2.97 18.97 -7.58
CA ASN A 6 -2.86 20.22 -8.32
C ASN A 6 -2.21 21.37 -7.51
N VAL A 7 -2.17 21.23 -6.18
CA VAL A 7 -1.50 22.19 -5.28
C VAL A 7 -0.14 21.66 -4.78
N ALA A 8 0.51 20.83 -5.57
CA ALA A 8 1.82 20.23 -5.26
C ALA A 8 1.85 19.47 -3.92
N ALA A 9 0.79 18.69 -3.63
CA ALA A 9 0.67 17.85 -2.46
C ALA A 9 0.38 16.38 -2.83
N GLY A 10 0.42 15.48 -1.86
CA GLY A 10 0.23 14.04 -2.09
C GLY A 10 1.28 13.46 -3.05
N SER A 11 0.87 12.63 -4.02
CA SER A 11 1.82 11.99 -4.95
C SER A 11 2.53 12.97 -5.90
N ALA A 12 2.13 14.24 -5.97
CA ALA A 12 2.86 15.27 -6.72
C ALA A 12 4.20 15.60 -6.06
N LEU A 13 4.33 15.44 -4.75
CA LEU A 13 5.57 15.64 -4.00
C LEU A 13 6.71 14.72 -4.45
N LEU A 14 6.41 13.57 -5.08
CA LEU A 14 7.44 12.67 -5.59
C LEU A 14 8.39 13.35 -6.60
N ALA A 15 7.99 14.47 -7.22
CA ALA A 15 8.85 15.24 -8.11
C ALA A 15 9.86 16.14 -7.38
N ASP A 16 9.71 16.34 -6.06
CA ASP A 16 10.54 17.24 -5.23
C ASP A 16 11.13 16.44 -4.06
N GLU A 17 12.18 15.68 -4.34
CA GLU A 17 12.83 14.80 -3.36
C GLU A 17 13.35 15.54 -2.11
N PRO A 18 13.97 16.76 -2.24
CA PRO A 18 14.37 17.54 -1.07
C PRO A 18 13.20 17.92 -0.16
N ARG A 19 12.07 18.29 -0.74
CA ARG A 19 10.86 18.59 0.03
C ARG A 19 10.28 17.34 0.72
N VAL A 20 10.30 16.18 0.06
CA VAL A 20 9.92 14.91 0.69
C VAL A 20 10.80 14.65 1.91
N ALA A 21 12.12 14.77 1.79
CA ALA A 21 13.05 14.59 2.91
C ALA A 21 12.70 15.49 4.09
N ALA A 22 12.55 16.80 3.84
CA ALA A 22 12.22 17.79 4.87
C ALA A 22 10.88 17.48 5.58
N ILE A 23 9.86 17.04 4.84
CA ILE A 23 8.56 16.66 5.40
C ILE A 23 8.71 15.41 6.29
N LEU A 24 9.38 14.37 5.81
CA LEU A 24 9.54 13.12 6.55
C LEU A 24 10.31 13.35 7.86
N GLU A 25 11.42 14.09 7.82
CA GLU A 25 12.19 14.46 9.00
C GLU A 25 11.36 15.28 10.00
N ALA A 26 10.58 16.24 9.52
CA ALA A 26 9.74 17.06 10.39
C ALA A 26 8.64 16.23 11.07
N VAL A 27 7.99 15.32 10.34
CA VAL A 27 6.93 14.45 10.89
C VAL A 27 7.51 13.46 11.91
N VAL A 28 8.61 12.78 11.58
CA VAL A 28 9.25 11.82 12.49
C VAL A 28 9.69 12.49 13.80
N ARG A 29 10.25 13.71 13.72
CA ARG A 29 10.63 14.47 14.92
C ARG A 29 9.46 14.99 15.77
N ALA A 30 8.28 15.12 15.17
CA ALA A 30 7.12 15.72 15.83
C ALA A 30 6.30 14.74 16.67
N VAL A 31 6.54 13.42 16.55
CA VAL A 31 5.73 12.39 17.21
C VAL A 31 6.59 11.27 17.78
N ASP A 32 6.11 10.65 18.86
CA ASP A 32 6.76 9.51 19.53
C ASP A 32 6.20 8.14 19.06
N VAL A 33 5.38 8.14 18.01
CA VAL A 33 4.79 6.93 17.43
C VAL A 33 5.48 6.58 16.11
N PRO A 34 5.50 5.30 15.69
CA PRO A 34 6.05 4.92 14.40
C PRO A 34 5.36 5.64 13.23
N VAL A 35 6.16 6.30 12.40
CA VAL A 35 5.68 6.96 11.17
C VAL A 35 5.86 6.02 9.99
N THR A 36 4.83 5.84 9.18
CA THR A 36 4.89 5.06 7.94
C THR A 36 4.66 5.94 6.73
N LEU A 37 5.22 5.54 5.58
CA LEU A 37 5.08 6.29 4.34
C LEU A 37 4.41 5.44 3.26
N LYS A 38 3.43 6.02 2.56
CA LYS A 38 2.85 5.41 1.36
C LYS A 38 3.20 6.22 0.13
N ILE A 39 3.76 5.57 -0.90
CA ILE A 39 4.16 6.20 -2.16
C ILE A 39 3.62 5.47 -3.40
N ARG A 40 3.81 6.10 -4.55
CA ARG A 40 3.76 5.49 -5.88
C ARG A 40 5.18 5.27 -6.43
N THR A 41 5.31 4.57 -7.57
CA THR A 41 6.63 4.28 -8.16
C THR A 41 7.35 5.51 -8.73
N GLY A 42 6.66 6.62 -8.88
CA GLY A 42 7.23 7.90 -9.32
C GLY A 42 6.20 8.84 -9.94
N PRO A 43 6.62 10.02 -10.41
CA PRO A 43 5.78 10.98 -11.10
C PRO A 43 5.19 10.46 -12.42
N SER A 44 6.01 9.78 -13.24
CA SER A 44 5.63 9.28 -14.57
C SER A 44 6.35 7.96 -14.89
N PRO A 45 5.93 7.22 -15.93
CA PRO A 45 6.61 6.00 -16.36
C PRO A 45 8.09 6.18 -16.72
N THR A 46 8.46 7.37 -17.19
CA THR A 46 9.87 7.75 -17.53
C THR A 46 10.63 8.32 -16.33
N GLN A 47 9.95 8.60 -15.21
CA GLN A 47 10.52 9.18 -14.00
C GLN A 47 10.09 8.37 -12.77
N ARG A 48 10.61 7.14 -12.67
CA ARG A 48 10.41 6.30 -11.48
C ARG A 48 11.53 6.57 -10.49
N ASN A 49 11.19 7.13 -9.34
CA ASN A 49 12.15 7.50 -8.30
C ASN A 49 11.86 6.86 -6.93
N ALA A 50 10.98 5.85 -6.88
CA ALA A 50 10.59 5.20 -5.63
C ALA A 50 11.79 4.69 -4.83
N VAL A 51 12.84 4.17 -5.48
CA VAL A 51 14.06 3.70 -4.80
C VAL A 51 14.78 4.85 -4.06
N ARG A 52 14.90 6.03 -4.71
CA ARG A 52 15.51 7.19 -4.04
C ARG A 52 14.66 7.69 -2.88
N ILE A 53 13.33 7.78 -3.09
CA ILE A 53 12.39 8.16 -2.02
C ILE A 53 12.44 7.15 -0.86
N ALA A 54 12.56 5.85 -1.14
CA ALA A 54 12.67 4.82 -0.09
C ALA A 54 13.92 5.00 0.77
N ARG A 55 15.06 5.29 0.16
CA ARG A 55 16.32 5.58 0.90
C ARG A 55 16.22 6.87 1.73
N ILE A 56 15.57 7.90 1.20
CA ILE A 56 15.28 9.15 1.93
C ILE A 56 14.38 8.84 3.14
N ALA A 57 13.35 8.01 2.95
CA ALA A 57 12.44 7.62 4.01
C ALA A 57 13.15 6.83 5.12
N GLU A 58 14.01 5.89 4.75
CA GLU A 58 14.82 5.12 5.70
C GLU A 58 15.76 6.04 6.50
N ALA A 59 16.48 6.94 5.82
CA ALA A 59 17.36 7.91 6.47
C ALA A 59 16.62 8.88 7.40
N ALA A 60 15.36 9.22 7.09
CA ALA A 60 14.51 10.07 7.92
C ALA A 60 13.88 9.33 9.13
N GLY A 61 14.05 8.00 9.25
CA GLY A 61 13.50 7.22 10.36
C GLY A 61 12.06 6.72 10.16
N ILE A 62 11.61 6.57 8.92
CA ILE A 62 10.31 5.95 8.61
C ILE A 62 10.34 4.47 9.02
N ALA A 63 9.30 4.02 9.71
CA ALA A 63 9.22 2.66 10.27
C ALA A 63 8.79 1.59 9.25
N ALA A 64 8.01 1.97 8.22
CA ALA A 64 7.58 1.06 7.15
C ALA A 64 7.15 1.83 5.90
N LEU A 65 7.26 1.19 4.74
CA LEU A 65 6.95 1.78 3.44
C LEU A 65 5.90 0.95 2.69
N ALA A 66 4.84 1.58 2.19
CA ALA A 66 3.91 0.96 1.25
C ALA A 66 4.08 1.56 -0.15
N VAL A 67 4.30 0.72 -1.15
CA VAL A 67 4.55 1.15 -2.53
C VAL A 67 3.46 0.66 -3.46
N HIS A 68 2.74 1.59 -4.10
CA HIS A 68 1.77 1.27 -5.14
C HIS A 68 2.48 1.14 -6.50
N GLY A 69 2.37 -0.01 -7.15
CA GLY A 69 3.01 -0.35 -8.42
C GLY A 69 2.49 0.41 -9.64
N ARG A 70 2.12 1.70 -9.47
CA ARG A 70 1.75 2.64 -10.53
C ARG A 70 2.36 4.00 -10.27
N THR A 71 2.73 4.71 -11.33
CA THR A 71 3.16 6.10 -11.22
C THR A 71 1.97 7.03 -10.96
N ARG A 72 2.26 8.29 -10.59
CA ARG A 72 1.22 9.32 -10.46
C ARG A 72 0.45 9.51 -11.77
N ALA A 73 1.15 9.58 -12.89
CA ALA A 73 0.56 9.81 -14.21
C ALA A 73 -0.40 8.68 -14.64
N CYS A 74 -0.10 7.43 -14.27
CA CYS A 74 -0.97 6.28 -14.59
C CYS A 74 -2.30 6.30 -13.82
N ALA A 75 -2.42 7.06 -12.74
CA ALA A 75 -3.60 7.09 -11.86
C ALA A 75 -4.06 5.68 -11.44
N PHE A 76 -5.14 5.16 -12.03
CA PHE A 76 -5.67 3.81 -11.81
C PHE A 76 -5.77 2.99 -13.11
N THR A 77 -5.20 3.51 -14.20
CA THR A 77 -5.21 2.87 -15.52
C THR A 77 -3.92 2.09 -15.77
N GLY A 78 -3.96 1.19 -16.76
CA GLY A 78 -2.83 0.33 -17.09
C GLY A 78 -2.56 -0.76 -16.05
N GLU A 79 -1.59 -1.60 -16.34
CA GLU A 79 -1.17 -2.67 -15.45
C GLU A 79 -0.32 -2.14 -14.28
N VAL A 80 -0.40 -2.85 -13.15
CA VAL A 80 0.51 -2.65 -12.02
C VAL A 80 1.84 -3.28 -12.36
N GLU A 81 2.92 -2.52 -12.19
CA GLU A 81 4.27 -3.07 -12.32
C GLU A 81 4.87 -3.32 -10.92
N TYR A 82 5.37 -4.51 -10.74
CA TYR A 82 5.93 -4.94 -9.46
C TYR A 82 7.46 -4.85 -9.41
N ALA A 83 8.12 -4.66 -10.54
CA ALA A 83 9.58 -4.61 -10.64
C ALA A 83 10.18 -3.49 -9.77
N THR A 84 9.62 -2.27 -9.82
CA THR A 84 10.07 -1.17 -8.97
C THR A 84 9.85 -1.46 -7.49
N ILE A 85 8.78 -2.19 -7.11
CA ILE A 85 8.57 -2.60 -5.71
C ILE A 85 9.68 -3.54 -5.26
N ALA A 86 10.05 -4.52 -6.10
CA ALA A 86 11.16 -5.42 -5.85
C ALA A 86 12.51 -4.66 -5.72
N GLU A 87 12.75 -3.66 -6.56
CA GLU A 87 13.93 -2.81 -6.46
C GLU A 87 13.96 -2.01 -5.14
N VAL A 88 12.83 -1.44 -4.74
CA VAL A 88 12.69 -0.75 -3.45
C VAL A 88 13.02 -1.72 -2.32
N LYS A 89 12.40 -2.92 -2.30
CA LYS A 89 12.65 -3.91 -1.23
C LYS A 89 14.13 -4.29 -1.12
N ARG A 90 14.83 -4.45 -2.23
CA ARG A 90 16.28 -4.74 -2.23
C ARG A 90 17.14 -3.57 -1.80
N SER A 91 16.64 -2.34 -1.83
CA SER A 91 17.42 -1.11 -1.61
C SER A 91 17.37 -0.56 -0.18
N VAL A 92 16.46 -1.07 0.65
CA VAL A 92 16.25 -0.62 2.04
C VAL A 92 16.07 -1.80 3.00
N GLY A 93 16.41 -1.59 4.26
CA GLY A 93 16.24 -2.59 5.33
C GLY A 93 14.89 -2.54 6.04
N LEU A 94 14.13 -1.46 5.84
CA LEU A 94 12.82 -1.31 6.49
C LEU A 94 11.74 -2.21 5.84
N PRO A 95 10.66 -2.52 6.56
CA PRO A 95 9.53 -3.27 6.02
C PRO A 95 8.89 -2.58 4.83
N VAL A 96 8.68 -3.34 3.74
CA VAL A 96 8.04 -2.86 2.50
C VAL A 96 6.76 -3.64 2.23
N PHE A 97 5.65 -2.92 2.05
CA PHE A 97 4.35 -3.46 1.69
C PHE A 97 4.04 -3.20 0.21
N ALA A 98 3.80 -4.28 -0.55
CA ALA A 98 3.40 -4.18 -1.94
C ALA A 98 1.90 -3.84 -2.05
N ASN A 99 1.57 -2.87 -2.92
CA ASN A 99 0.20 -2.44 -3.18
C ASN A 99 -0.08 -2.34 -4.68
N GLY A 100 -1.28 -2.71 -5.08
CA GLY A 100 -1.79 -2.57 -6.44
C GLY A 100 -2.42 -3.86 -6.96
N ASP A 101 -3.70 -3.79 -7.31
CA ASP A 101 -4.51 -4.84 -7.94
C ASP A 101 -4.39 -6.25 -7.28
N ILE A 102 -4.33 -6.25 -5.96
CA ILE A 102 -4.33 -7.48 -5.15
C ILE A 102 -5.79 -7.78 -4.82
N ASP A 103 -6.40 -8.69 -5.55
CA ASP A 103 -7.83 -8.99 -5.54
C ASP A 103 -8.18 -10.45 -5.19
N SER A 104 -7.15 -11.28 -5.04
CA SER A 104 -7.31 -12.70 -4.78
C SER A 104 -6.11 -13.30 -4.04
N PRO A 105 -6.29 -14.44 -3.34
CA PRO A 105 -5.20 -15.16 -2.70
C PRO A 105 -4.05 -15.53 -3.64
N ALA A 106 -4.38 -15.97 -4.86
CA ALA A 106 -3.37 -16.32 -5.86
C ALA A 106 -2.56 -15.09 -6.32
N ARG A 107 -3.24 -13.95 -6.52
CA ARG A 107 -2.56 -12.69 -6.84
C ARG A 107 -1.69 -12.22 -5.68
N ALA A 108 -2.14 -12.39 -4.44
CA ALA A 108 -1.36 -12.07 -3.24
C ALA A 108 -0.04 -12.85 -3.19
N ARG A 109 -0.07 -14.17 -3.41
CA ARG A 109 1.12 -15.02 -3.50
C ARG A 109 2.05 -14.54 -4.62
N HIS A 110 1.50 -14.38 -5.82
CA HIS A 110 2.27 -13.90 -6.98
C HIS A 110 3.00 -12.57 -6.69
N VAL A 111 2.32 -11.61 -6.03
CA VAL A 111 2.92 -10.31 -5.72
C VAL A 111 4.05 -10.45 -4.71
N LEU A 112 3.89 -11.26 -3.66
CA LEU A 112 4.96 -11.52 -2.70
C LEU A 112 6.17 -12.19 -3.37
N ASP A 113 5.94 -13.20 -4.19
CA ASP A 113 7.01 -13.93 -4.90
C ASP A 113 7.75 -13.00 -5.88
N ALA A 114 7.03 -12.15 -6.61
CA ALA A 114 7.60 -11.22 -7.58
C ALA A 114 8.36 -10.05 -6.95
N THR A 115 7.97 -9.62 -5.73
CA THR A 115 8.53 -8.41 -5.12
C THR A 115 9.49 -8.68 -3.96
N GLY A 116 9.36 -9.82 -3.29
CA GLY A 116 10.03 -10.09 -2.02
C GLY A 116 9.56 -9.16 -0.88
N ALA A 117 8.44 -8.48 -1.03
CA ALA A 117 7.88 -7.57 -0.03
C ALA A 117 7.53 -8.32 1.27
N ASP A 118 7.63 -7.62 2.40
CA ASP A 118 7.35 -8.18 3.73
C ASP A 118 5.84 -8.34 4.01
N GLY A 119 5.01 -7.65 3.21
CA GLY A 119 3.57 -7.73 3.34
C GLY A 119 2.83 -7.11 2.16
N LEU A 120 1.51 -7.13 2.25
CA LEU A 120 0.61 -6.65 1.22
C LEU A 120 -0.32 -5.57 1.75
N MET A 121 -0.62 -4.58 0.91
CA MET A 121 -1.67 -3.60 1.18
C MET A 121 -2.79 -3.79 0.16
N VAL A 122 -3.94 -4.27 0.61
CA VAL A 122 -5.14 -4.45 -0.21
C VAL A 122 -5.97 -3.17 -0.15
N GLY A 123 -6.44 -2.71 -1.30
CA GLY A 123 -7.30 -1.53 -1.42
C GLY A 123 -8.72 -1.91 -1.83
N ARG A 124 -9.10 -1.59 -3.07
CA ARG A 124 -10.44 -1.73 -3.62
C ARG A 124 -11.09 -3.10 -3.44
N ALA A 125 -10.29 -4.17 -3.51
CA ALA A 125 -10.80 -5.54 -3.36
C ALA A 125 -11.33 -5.87 -1.96
N ALA A 126 -11.04 -5.06 -0.94
CA ALA A 126 -11.59 -5.20 0.39
C ALA A 126 -12.96 -4.50 0.56
N GLN A 127 -13.31 -3.62 -0.38
CA GLN A 127 -14.62 -2.94 -0.37
C GLN A 127 -15.72 -3.97 -0.66
N GLY A 128 -16.67 -4.12 0.27
CA GLY A 128 -17.73 -5.15 0.19
C GLY A 128 -17.24 -6.60 0.36
N ARG A 129 -15.95 -6.82 0.64
CA ARG A 129 -15.34 -8.13 0.84
C ARG A 129 -14.25 -8.09 1.92
N PRO A 130 -14.55 -7.71 3.16
CA PRO A 130 -13.53 -7.60 4.21
C PRO A 130 -12.86 -8.94 4.55
N TRP A 131 -13.52 -10.07 4.30
CA TRP A 131 -12.96 -11.40 4.49
C TRP A 131 -11.82 -11.77 3.52
N ILE A 132 -11.53 -10.95 2.51
CA ILE A 132 -10.38 -11.15 1.60
C ILE A 132 -9.06 -11.29 2.36
N PHE A 133 -8.91 -10.58 3.48
CA PHE A 133 -7.70 -10.67 4.30
C PHE A 133 -7.53 -12.07 4.91
N ARG A 134 -8.61 -12.66 5.41
CA ARG A 134 -8.63 -14.05 5.93
C ARG A 134 -8.33 -15.05 4.83
N GLU A 135 -8.95 -14.89 3.66
CA GLU A 135 -8.70 -15.74 2.49
C GLU A 135 -7.24 -15.72 2.05
N ILE A 136 -6.65 -14.51 1.98
CA ILE A 136 -5.23 -14.35 1.63
C ILE A 136 -4.35 -14.97 2.70
N ALA A 137 -4.56 -14.68 3.98
CA ALA A 137 -3.74 -15.20 5.07
C ALA A 137 -3.76 -16.73 5.11
N HIS A 138 -4.95 -17.35 4.97
CA HIS A 138 -5.09 -18.80 4.92
C HIS A 138 -4.33 -19.41 3.73
N PHE A 139 -4.54 -18.86 2.54
CA PHE A 139 -3.88 -19.36 1.32
C PHE A 139 -2.35 -19.21 1.39
N LEU A 140 -1.84 -18.12 1.94
CA LEU A 140 -0.41 -17.93 2.11
C LEU A 140 0.20 -18.93 3.10
N ALA A 141 -0.55 -19.33 4.12
CA ALA A 141 -0.09 -20.28 5.12
C ALA A 141 -0.18 -21.74 4.66
N THR A 142 -1.26 -22.10 3.93
CA THR A 142 -1.59 -23.53 3.64
C THR A 142 -1.47 -23.89 2.17
N GLY A 143 -1.55 -22.93 1.24
CA GLY A 143 -1.70 -23.16 -0.20
C GLY A 143 -3.15 -23.47 -0.62
N GLU A 144 -4.09 -23.61 0.32
CA GLU A 144 -5.47 -23.98 0.06
C GLU A 144 -6.38 -22.75 0.08
N ARG A 145 -7.47 -22.81 -0.69
CA ARG A 145 -8.49 -21.75 -0.70
C ARG A 145 -9.55 -22.04 0.34
N LEU A 146 -9.95 -21.03 1.09
CA LEU A 146 -11.15 -21.11 1.92
C LEU A 146 -12.42 -21.20 1.04
N PRO A 147 -13.46 -21.91 1.49
CA PRO A 147 -14.77 -21.81 0.89
C PRO A 147 -15.31 -20.38 1.00
N PRO A 148 -16.23 -19.97 0.11
CA PRO A 148 -16.92 -18.69 0.25
C PRO A 148 -17.59 -18.58 1.62
N PRO A 149 -17.67 -17.36 2.21
CA PRO A 149 -18.37 -17.17 3.47
C PRO A 149 -19.87 -17.45 3.30
N GLU A 150 -20.46 -18.03 4.33
CA GLU A 150 -21.90 -18.27 4.40
C GLU A 150 -22.68 -16.94 4.43
N VAL A 151 -23.90 -16.95 3.90
CA VAL A 151 -24.79 -15.75 3.90
C VAL A 151 -25.02 -15.21 5.31
N ALA A 152 -25.12 -16.10 6.30
CA ALA A 152 -25.29 -15.74 7.71
C ALA A 152 -24.07 -14.97 8.25
N GLU A 153 -22.85 -15.38 7.87
CA GLU A 153 -21.61 -14.67 8.21
C GLU A 153 -21.57 -13.28 7.59
N ILE A 154 -21.87 -13.18 6.30
CA ILE A 154 -21.91 -11.89 5.59
C ILE A 154 -22.91 -10.94 6.25
N ARG A 155 -24.12 -11.45 6.57
CA ARG A 155 -25.15 -10.67 7.29
C ARG A 155 -24.63 -10.18 8.64
N GLY A 156 -23.96 -11.05 9.41
CA GLY A 156 -23.37 -10.67 10.70
C GLY A 156 -22.36 -9.54 10.57
N LEU A 157 -21.44 -9.63 9.60
CA LEU A 157 -20.45 -8.58 9.33
C LEU A 157 -21.08 -7.25 8.94
N VAL A 158 -22.10 -7.27 8.08
CA VAL A 158 -22.81 -6.03 7.66
C VAL A 158 -23.51 -5.39 8.84
N VAL A 159 -24.24 -6.17 9.67
CA VAL A 159 -24.94 -5.65 10.85
C VAL A 159 -23.96 -5.07 11.86
N ALA A 160 -22.86 -5.80 12.17
CA ALA A 160 -21.84 -5.30 13.08
C ALA A 160 -21.22 -4.00 12.59
N HIS A 161 -20.85 -3.91 11.30
CA HIS A 161 -20.30 -2.69 10.71
C HIS A 161 -21.27 -1.50 10.78
N LEU A 162 -22.56 -1.72 10.57
CA LEU A 162 -23.57 -0.67 10.71
C LEU A 162 -23.69 -0.20 12.16
N HIS A 163 -23.70 -1.12 13.14
CA HIS A 163 -23.72 -0.77 14.56
C HIS A 163 -22.50 0.07 14.94
N ASP A 164 -21.30 -0.34 14.54
CA ASP A 164 -20.07 0.39 14.82
C ASP A 164 -20.09 1.78 14.17
N HIS A 165 -20.60 1.89 12.94
CA HIS A 165 -20.73 3.16 12.23
C HIS A 165 -21.66 4.13 12.98
N TYR A 166 -22.84 3.66 13.42
CA TYR A 166 -23.78 4.49 14.18
C TYR A 166 -23.32 4.79 15.61
N ALA A 167 -22.53 3.94 16.23
CA ALA A 167 -21.94 4.21 17.53
C ALA A 167 -20.83 5.27 17.48
N PHE A 168 -20.16 5.40 16.32
CA PHE A 168 -19.08 6.37 16.12
C PHE A 168 -19.60 7.78 15.77
N HIS A 169 -20.76 7.91 15.13
CA HIS A 169 -21.40 9.16 14.68
C HIS A 169 -22.60 9.54 15.51
#